data_9883ba354ef20cad3a09940bb094f6b0
#
_entry.id   9883ba354ef20cad3a09940bb094f6b0
#
_cell.length_a   1.000
_cell.length_b   1.000
_cell.length_c   1.000
_cell.angle_alpha   90.00
_cell.angle_beta   90.00
_cell.angle_gamma   90.00
#
_symmetry.space_group_name_H-M   'P 1'
#
loop_
_entity.id
_entity.type
_entity.pdbx_description
1 polymer ?
#
loop_
_entity_poly.entity_id
_entity_poly.type
_entity_poly.pdbx_seq_one_letter_code
_entity_poly.pdbx_strand_id
1 'polypeptide(L)'
;MPNTIRSLVFAAFAALCVPAFAAGAPPTLKVSKSVTIHAAPEVVWAKIKDFNGLNTWHPAVAKVEIVAGANNEIGAERLLTLAPGGTIREKLLGFDTHHHRYRYSIVEGVLPVSEYTSTISVKGAGQNRSKVTWSGSFKRKNHGAHPPAGEDDASATKTISEVYQAGLDNLKKLIEKK
;
A
#
# COMPACT_ATOMS: atom_id res chain seq x y z
N MET A 1 -18.95 47.32 -71.51
CA MET A 1 -18.35 47.39 -70.16
C MET A 1 -18.81 46.13 -69.39
N PRO A 2 -17.97 45.16 -69.14
CA PRO A 2 -18.41 43.92 -68.48
C PRO A 2 -18.25 43.99 -66.98
N ASN A 3 -19.32 43.69 -66.28
CA ASN A 3 -19.34 43.53 -64.81
C ASN A 3 -18.73 42.18 -64.38
N THR A 4 -17.70 42.21 -63.62
CA THR A 4 -17.05 41.05 -62.99
C THR A 4 -17.70 40.80 -61.63
N ILE A 5 -18.46 39.70 -61.52
CA ILE A 5 -19.00 39.21 -60.27
C ILE A 5 -17.90 38.40 -59.57
N ARG A 6 -17.40 38.88 -58.41
CA ARG A 6 -16.49 38.14 -57.52
C ARG A 6 -17.30 37.23 -56.59
N SER A 7 -17.25 35.91 -56.85
CA SER A 7 -17.79 34.91 -55.94
C SER A 7 -16.88 34.78 -54.70
N LEU A 8 -17.39 35.12 -53.51
CA LEU A 8 -16.76 34.78 -52.21
C LEU A 8 -17.07 33.34 -51.87
N VAL A 9 -16.07 32.51 -51.83
CA VAL A 9 -16.18 31.15 -51.28
C VAL A 9 -15.95 31.23 -49.76
N PHE A 10 -17.02 31.04 -49.00
CA PHE A 10 -16.92 30.84 -47.52
C PHE A 10 -16.52 29.40 -47.26
N ALA A 11 -15.29 29.19 -46.81
CA ALA A 11 -14.84 27.91 -46.27
C ALA A 11 -15.31 27.80 -44.81
N ALA A 12 -16.33 26.98 -44.57
CA ALA A 12 -16.76 26.66 -43.21
C ALA A 12 -15.78 25.69 -42.58
N PHE A 13 -14.99 26.17 -41.59
CA PHE A 13 -14.16 25.34 -40.74
C PHE A 13 -15.06 24.67 -39.69
N ALA A 14 -15.40 23.40 -39.87
CA ALA A 14 -16.07 22.59 -38.88
C ALA A 14 -15.03 22.21 -37.80
N ALA A 15 -15.05 22.87 -36.64
CA ALA A 15 -14.27 22.50 -35.49
C ALA A 15 -14.81 21.16 -34.93
N LEU A 16 -14.08 20.06 -35.14
CA LEU A 16 -14.34 18.81 -34.48
C LEU A 16 -14.00 18.96 -32.96
N CYS A 17 -15.02 19.17 -32.14
CA CYS A 17 -14.92 19.01 -30.71
C CYS A 17 -14.71 17.53 -30.40
N VAL A 18 -13.48 17.09 -30.16
CA VAL A 18 -13.17 15.77 -29.61
C VAL A 18 -13.52 15.82 -28.11
N PRO A 19 -14.48 15.01 -27.63
CA PRO A 19 -14.73 14.98 -26.19
C PRO A 19 -13.47 14.50 -25.48
N ALA A 20 -12.91 15.35 -24.63
CA ALA A 20 -11.88 14.93 -23.68
C ALA A 20 -12.54 13.97 -22.68
N PHE A 21 -12.32 12.67 -22.85
CA PHE A 21 -12.67 11.70 -21.82
C PHE A 21 -11.84 12.05 -20.59
N ALA A 22 -12.50 12.59 -19.56
CA ALA A 22 -11.87 12.76 -18.26
C ALA A 22 -11.42 11.38 -17.78
N ALA A 23 -10.11 11.17 -17.66
CA ALA A 23 -9.58 9.95 -17.10
C ALA A 23 -10.13 9.82 -15.68
N GLY A 24 -10.96 8.82 -15.43
CA GLY A 24 -11.50 8.52 -14.11
C GLY A 24 -10.35 8.25 -13.13
N ALA A 25 -10.55 8.58 -11.86
CA ALA A 25 -9.57 8.27 -10.82
C ALA A 25 -9.26 6.76 -10.84
N PRO A 26 -8.01 6.34 -10.55
CA PRO A 26 -7.64 4.92 -10.52
C PRO A 26 -8.50 4.16 -9.51
N PRO A 27 -8.83 2.88 -9.80
CA PRO A 27 -9.66 2.06 -8.92
C PRO A 27 -8.96 1.80 -7.58
N THR A 28 -9.76 1.52 -6.55
CA THR A 28 -9.24 1.02 -5.29
C THR A 28 -8.84 -0.45 -5.45
N LEU A 29 -7.56 -0.72 -5.25
CA LEU A 29 -6.95 -2.05 -5.28
C LEU A 29 -6.96 -2.64 -3.89
N LYS A 30 -6.98 -3.98 -3.78
CA LYS A 30 -6.95 -4.70 -2.51
C LYS A 30 -5.97 -5.86 -2.60
N VAL A 31 -5.18 -6.03 -1.55
CA VAL A 31 -4.28 -7.18 -1.36
C VAL A 31 -4.54 -7.78 0.02
N SER A 32 -4.57 -9.09 0.09
CA SER A 32 -4.62 -9.81 1.36
C SER A 32 -3.74 -11.06 1.26
N LYS A 33 -2.83 -11.21 2.22
CA LYS A 33 -1.97 -12.38 2.39
C LYS A 33 -2.13 -12.93 3.78
N SER A 34 -1.94 -14.23 3.94
CA SER A 34 -1.97 -14.85 5.26
C SER A 34 -1.02 -16.03 5.35
N VAL A 35 -0.56 -16.29 6.57
CA VAL A 35 0.27 -17.45 6.91
C VAL A 35 -0.26 -18.09 8.19
N THR A 36 -0.16 -19.42 8.27
CA THR A 36 -0.39 -20.15 9.51
C THR A 36 0.96 -20.44 10.18
N ILE A 37 1.06 -20.09 11.47
CA ILE A 37 2.26 -20.23 12.30
C ILE A 37 1.94 -21.21 13.45
N HIS A 38 2.84 -22.13 13.74
CA HIS A 38 2.72 -23.09 14.84
C HIS A 38 3.15 -22.44 16.17
N ALA A 39 2.35 -21.51 16.62
CA ALA A 39 2.47 -20.84 17.92
C ALA A 39 1.11 -20.25 18.33
N ALA A 40 0.90 -20.08 19.63
CA ALA A 40 -0.29 -19.43 20.17
C ALA A 40 -0.40 -17.96 19.69
N PRO A 41 -1.61 -17.42 19.56
CA PRO A 41 -1.83 -16.04 19.10
C PRO A 41 -1.05 -15.00 19.90
N GLU A 42 -0.95 -15.15 21.20
CA GLU A 42 -0.25 -14.26 22.12
C GLU A 42 1.26 -14.20 21.83
N VAL A 43 1.87 -15.34 21.49
CA VAL A 43 3.29 -15.45 21.13
C VAL A 43 3.55 -14.72 19.81
N VAL A 44 2.69 -14.93 18.81
CA VAL A 44 2.82 -14.27 17.51
C VAL A 44 2.55 -12.77 17.64
N TRP A 45 1.51 -12.38 18.39
CA TRP A 45 1.18 -10.98 18.64
C TRP A 45 2.31 -10.26 19.38
N ALA A 46 2.88 -10.86 20.40
CA ALA A 46 4.03 -10.29 21.12
C ALA A 46 5.19 -9.94 20.19
N LYS A 47 5.38 -10.71 19.10
CA LYS A 47 6.45 -10.47 18.12
C LYS A 47 6.16 -9.28 17.20
N ILE A 48 4.89 -9.03 16.85
CA ILE A 48 4.53 -8.04 15.82
C ILE A 48 3.85 -6.78 16.35
N LYS A 49 3.38 -6.77 17.60
CA LYS A 49 2.61 -5.66 18.19
C LYS A 49 3.37 -4.34 18.32
N ASP A 50 4.69 -4.42 18.41
CA ASP A 50 5.52 -3.22 18.51
C ASP A 50 5.53 -2.46 17.17
N PHE A 51 4.85 -1.30 17.12
CA PHE A 51 4.79 -0.49 15.91
C PHE A 51 6.17 0.02 15.48
N ASN A 52 7.09 0.20 16.43
CA ASN A 52 8.50 0.53 16.16
C ASN A 52 9.37 -0.70 15.84
N GLY A 53 8.81 -1.91 15.89
CA GLY A 53 9.57 -3.16 15.81
C GLY A 53 9.57 -3.85 14.44
N LEU A 54 9.08 -3.24 13.37
CA LEU A 54 8.91 -3.89 12.06
C LEU A 54 10.21 -4.49 11.50
N ASN A 55 11.34 -3.81 11.69
CA ASN A 55 12.67 -4.29 11.28
C ASN A 55 13.13 -5.57 11.98
N THR A 56 12.51 -5.93 13.10
CA THR A 56 12.85 -7.17 13.83
C THR A 56 12.28 -8.43 13.19
N TRP A 57 11.38 -8.28 12.22
CA TRP A 57 10.73 -9.42 11.57
C TRP A 57 10.46 -9.23 10.06
N HIS A 58 10.50 -8.01 9.51
CA HIS A 58 10.33 -7.77 8.07
C HIS A 58 11.68 -7.59 7.37
N PRO A 59 12.05 -8.48 6.44
CA PRO A 59 13.42 -8.53 5.88
C PRO A 59 13.78 -7.31 5.03
N ALA A 60 12.79 -6.62 4.43
CA ALA A 60 13.03 -5.44 3.62
C ALA A 60 13.20 -4.15 4.44
N VAL A 61 13.04 -4.18 5.78
CA VAL A 61 13.14 -3.00 6.65
C VAL A 61 14.44 -3.06 7.42
N ALA A 62 15.34 -2.12 7.17
CA ALA A 62 16.62 -2.02 7.86
C ALA A 62 16.52 -1.29 9.20
N LYS A 63 15.68 -0.24 9.27
CA LYS A 63 15.54 0.60 10.47
C LYS A 63 14.10 1.10 10.61
N VAL A 64 13.65 1.28 11.85
CA VAL A 64 12.38 1.95 12.19
C VAL A 64 12.65 2.99 13.26
N GLU A 65 12.03 4.16 13.14
CA GLU A 65 12.10 5.25 14.11
C GLU A 65 10.72 5.86 14.30
N ILE A 66 10.29 6.09 15.54
CA ILE A 66 9.12 6.92 15.81
C ILE A 66 9.53 8.38 15.61
N VAL A 67 8.86 9.05 14.66
CA VAL A 67 9.15 10.44 14.29
C VAL A 67 8.09 11.43 14.80
N ALA A 68 6.93 10.92 15.22
CA ALA A 68 5.89 11.73 15.88
C ALA A 68 5.01 10.83 16.77
N GLY A 69 4.51 11.39 17.87
CA GLY A 69 3.66 10.70 18.85
C GLY A 69 4.43 9.69 19.70
N ALA A 70 3.70 8.88 20.45
CA ALA A 70 4.28 7.80 21.27
C ALA A 70 4.04 6.43 20.60
N ASN A 71 5.01 5.52 20.72
CA ASN A 71 4.93 4.19 20.12
C ASN A 71 3.67 3.43 20.59
N ASN A 72 2.99 2.75 19.67
CA ASN A 72 1.73 2.03 19.88
C ASN A 72 0.51 2.90 20.24
N GLU A 73 0.61 4.21 20.19
CA GLU A 73 -0.52 5.13 20.35
C GLU A 73 -1.09 5.55 18.99
N ILE A 74 -2.41 5.66 18.92
CA ILE A 74 -3.09 6.12 17.69
C ILE A 74 -2.61 7.52 17.34
N GLY A 75 -2.20 7.71 16.09
CA GLY A 75 -1.61 8.95 15.61
C GLY A 75 -0.08 8.95 15.59
N ALA A 76 0.59 7.98 16.24
CA ALA A 76 2.04 7.82 16.14
C ALA A 76 2.47 7.66 14.67
N GLU A 77 3.57 8.29 14.33
CA GLU A 77 4.19 8.14 13.00
C GLU A 77 5.56 7.49 13.13
N ARG A 78 5.82 6.53 12.24
CA ARG A 78 7.12 5.89 12.12
C ARG A 78 7.75 6.13 10.75
N LEU A 79 9.06 6.25 10.72
CA LEU A 79 9.86 6.27 9.51
C LEU A 79 10.57 4.92 9.35
N LEU A 80 10.29 4.25 8.24
CA LEU A 80 10.96 3.03 7.83
C LEU A 80 12.10 3.38 6.88
N THR A 81 13.31 2.86 7.13
CA THR A 81 14.41 2.84 6.15
C THR A 81 14.44 1.45 5.54
N LEU A 82 14.34 1.36 4.22
CA LEU A 82 14.33 0.08 3.51
C LEU A 82 15.75 -0.40 3.20
N ALA A 83 15.96 -1.71 3.28
CA ALA A 83 17.26 -2.33 2.96
C ALA A 83 17.71 -2.08 1.51
N PRO A 84 16.83 -2.13 0.48
CA PRO A 84 17.22 -1.79 -0.90
C PRO A 84 17.32 -0.27 -1.14
N GLY A 85 17.05 0.56 -0.14
CA GLY A 85 17.06 2.01 -0.22
C GLY A 85 15.67 2.66 -0.24
N GLY A 86 15.63 3.94 0.10
CA GLY A 86 14.40 4.72 0.23
C GLY A 86 13.73 4.59 1.60
N THR A 87 12.71 5.42 1.80
CA THR A 87 11.97 5.50 3.06
C THR A 87 10.47 5.41 2.86
N ILE A 88 9.76 5.05 3.93
CA ILE A 88 8.30 5.08 4.03
C ILE A 88 7.96 5.70 5.38
N ARG A 89 7.09 6.73 5.38
CA ARG A 89 6.50 7.26 6.61
C ARG A 89 5.08 6.73 6.76
N GLU A 90 4.80 6.13 7.90
CA GLU A 90 3.51 5.52 8.22
C GLU A 90 2.91 6.12 9.47
N LYS A 91 1.57 6.13 9.53
CA LYS A 91 0.79 6.62 10.67
C LYS A 91 -0.09 5.51 11.22
N LEU A 92 -0.05 5.30 12.53
CA LEU A 92 -0.90 4.35 13.23
C LEU A 92 -2.33 4.89 13.34
N LEU A 93 -3.30 4.17 12.80
CA LEU A 93 -4.72 4.54 12.73
C LEU A 93 -5.58 3.79 13.75
N GLY A 94 -5.10 2.68 14.27
CA GLY A 94 -5.80 1.87 15.25
C GLY A 94 -4.88 0.81 15.83
N PHE A 95 -5.03 0.56 17.14
CA PHE A 95 -4.25 -0.42 17.88
C PHE A 95 -5.17 -1.13 18.88
N ASP A 96 -5.36 -2.44 18.68
CA ASP A 96 -6.31 -3.25 19.43
C ASP A 96 -5.60 -4.51 19.95
N THR A 97 -5.13 -4.43 21.18
CA THR A 97 -4.40 -5.52 21.83
C THR A 97 -5.32 -6.71 22.17
N HIS A 98 -6.61 -6.46 22.41
CA HIS A 98 -7.57 -7.51 22.72
C HIS A 98 -7.86 -8.42 21.51
N HIS A 99 -7.99 -7.81 20.33
CA HIS A 99 -8.21 -8.55 19.08
C HIS A 99 -6.92 -8.75 18.27
N HIS A 100 -5.75 -8.51 18.86
CA HIS A 100 -4.44 -8.73 18.27
C HIS A 100 -4.33 -8.16 16.85
N ARG A 101 -4.59 -6.86 16.68
CA ARG A 101 -4.53 -6.18 15.38
C ARG A 101 -4.12 -4.72 15.52
N TYR A 102 -3.47 -4.21 14.49
CA TYR A 102 -3.31 -2.78 14.30
C TYR A 102 -3.53 -2.39 12.84
N ARG A 103 -3.93 -1.14 12.64
CA ARG A 103 -4.20 -0.52 11.35
C ARG A 103 -3.34 0.72 11.19
N TYR A 104 -2.81 0.93 9.99
CA TYR A 104 -1.95 2.07 9.68
C TYR A 104 -2.15 2.53 8.24
N SER A 105 -1.66 3.74 7.91
CA SER A 105 -1.60 4.30 6.56
C SER A 105 -0.18 4.66 6.20
N ILE A 106 0.12 4.69 4.90
CA ILE A 106 1.31 5.35 4.38
C ILE A 106 0.98 6.83 4.21
N VAL A 107 1.80 7.70 4.81
CA VAL A 107 1.72 9.15 4.66
C VAL A 107 2.50 9.57 3.41
N GLU A 108 3.73 9.03 3.27
CA GLU A 108 4.59 9.24 2.11
C GLU A 108 5.59 8.09 1.98
N GLY A 109 6.15 7.89 0.79
CA GLY A 109 7.17 6.86 0.61
C GLY A 109 7.45 6.51 -0.84
N VAL A 110 8.38 5.56 -1.00
CA VAL A 110 8.88 5.11 -2.31
C VAL A 110 7.99 4.06 -2.98
N LEU A 111 7.03 3.46 -2.26
CA LEU A 111 6.15 2.46 -2.86
C LEU A 111 5.23 3.07 -3.93
N PRO A 112 4.86 2.30 -4.97
CA PRO A 112 4.05 2.78 -6.09
C PRO A 112 2.56 2.86 -5.76
N VAL A 113 2.22 3.33 -4.54
CA VAL A 113 0.85 3.39 -4.02
C VAL A 113 0.50 4.76 -3.44
N SER A 114 -0.78 5.07 -3.42
CA SER A 114 -1.40 6.23 -2.79
C SER A 114 -2.67 5.82 -2.05
N GLU A 115 -3.19 6.65 -1.17
CA GLU A 115 -4.40 6.39 -0.37
C GLU A 115 -4.34 5.01 0.34
N TYR A 116 -3.14 4.63 0.76
CA TYR A 116 -2.88 3.31 1.31
C TYR A 116 -3.31 3.22 2.78
N THR A 117 -4.08 2.17 3.08
CA THR A 117 -4.35 1.73 4.45
C THR A 117 -4.18 0.22 4.56
N SER A 118 -3.67 -0.24 5.67
CA SER A 118 -3.44 -1.66 5.92
C SER A 118 -3.76 -2.07 7.34
N THR A 119 -4.11 -3.34 7.50
CA THR A 119 -4.32 -3.99 8.80
C THR A 119 -3.54 -5.29 8.85
N ILE A 120 -2.82 -5.49 9.94
CA ILE A 120 -2.27 -6.79 10.31
C ILE A 120 -3.01 -7.32 11.54
N SER A 121 -3.35 -8.61 11.52
CA SER A 121 -4.10 -9.25 12.60
C SER A 121 -3.65 -10.68 12.83
N VAL A 122 -3.76 -11.14 14.07
CA VAL A 122 -3.47 -12.52 14.50
C VAL A 122 -4.73 -13.13 15.08
N LYS A 123 -5.09 -14.31 14.62
CA LYS A 123 -6.24 -15.08 15.15
C LYS A 123 -5.83 -16.52 15.43
N GLY A 124 -6.46 -17.15 16.40
CA GLY A 124 -6.31 -18.58 16.63
C GLY A 124 -6.73 -19.41 15.40
N ALA A 125 -5.97 -20.45 15.10
CA ALA A 125 -6.20 -21.37 13.99
C ALA A 125 -6.15 -22.84 14.43
N GLY A 126 -6.70 -23.12 15.60
CA GLY A 126 -6.68 -24.41 16.28
C GLY A 126 -5.60 -24.47 17.36
N GLN A 127 -5.40 -25.67 17.93
CA GLN A 127 -4.51 -25.86 19.07
C GLN A 127 -3.07 -25.42 18.75
N ASN A 128 -2.56 -24.46 19.53
CA ASN A 128 -1.20 -23.90 19.41
C ASN A 128 -0.84 -23.44 17.98
N ARG A 129 -1.82 -22.90 17.24
CA ARG A 129 -1.62 -22.34 15.90
C ARG A 129 -2.29 -20.99 15.75
N SER A 130 -1.70 -20.14 14.96
CA SER A 130 -2.22 -18.81 14.64
C SER A 130 -2.28 -18.60 13.14
N LYS A 131 -3.32 -17.90 12.68
CA LYS A 131 -3.37 -17.31 11.35
C LYS A 131 -3.05 -15.82 11.44
N VAL A 132 -1.97 -15.41 10.82
CA VAL A 132 -1.63 -13.99 10.62
C VAL A 132 -2.17 -13.58 9.28
N THR A 133 -2.95 -12.49 9.24
CA THR A 133 -3.46 -11.90 8.00
C THR A 133 -2.97 -10.46 7.88
N TRP A 134 -2.40 -10.13 6.74
CA TRP A 134 -2.01 -8.77 6.38
C TRP A 134 -2.82 -8.36 5.16
N SER A 135 -3.65 -7.31 5.29
CA SER A 135 -4.55 -6.86 4.24
C SER A 135 -4.52 -5.34 4.10
N GLY A 136 -4.61 -4.86 2.88
CA GLY A 136 -4.60 -3.44 2.60
C GLY A 136 -5.46 -3.06 1.40
N SER A 137 -5.82 -1.78 1.34
CA SER A 137 -6.46 -1.14 0.22
C SER A 137 -5.68 0.13 -0.14
N PHE A 138 -5.57 0.40 -1.44
CA PHE A 138 -4.77 1.50 -1.97
C PHE A 138 -5.16 1.81 -3.41
N LYS A 139 -4.62 2.89 -3.95
CA LYS A 139 -4.58 3.16 -5.38
C LYS A 139 -3.13 3.10 -5.87
N ARG A 140 -2.91 2.91 -7.19
CA ARG A 140 -1.57 3.16 -7.74
C ARG A 140 -1.18 4.64 -7.53
N LYS A 141 0.12 4.91 -7.41
CA LYS A 141 0.63 6.27 -7.17
C LYS A 141 0.47 7.18 -8.39
N ASN A 142 0.70 6.65 -9.57
CA ASN A 142 0.46 7.36 -10.83
C ASN A 142 -1.03 7.30 -11.19
N HIS A 143 -1.73 8.44 -11.12
CA HIS A 143 -3.15 8.54 -11.43
C HIS A 143 -3.45 8.82 -12.92
N GLY A 144 -2.44 8.86 -13.79
CA GLY A 144 -2.60 9.05 -15.22
C GLY A 144 -3.48 7.97 -15.86
N ALA A 145 -4.16 8.31 -16.97
CA ALA A 145 -5.00 7.36 -17.70
C ALA A 145 -4.20 6.18 -18.30
N HIS A 146 -2.95 6.44 -18.67
CA HIS A 146 -2.02 5.48 -19.27
C HIS A 146 -0.69 5.51 -18.52
N PRO A 147 -0.62 4.91 -17.31
CA PRO A 147 0.63 4.88 -16.56
C PRO A 147 1.67 4.02 -17.29
N PRO A 148 2.96 4.40 -17.24
CA PRO A 148 4.02 3.57 -17.79
C PRO A 148 4.12 2.22 -17.05
N ALA A 149 4.81 1.27 -17.67
CA ALA A 149 5.09 -0.02 -17.05
C ALA A 149 5.82 0.18 -15.71
N GLY A 150 5.39 -0.53 -14.69
CA GLY A 150 5.89 -0.38 -13.32
C GLY A 150 5.09 0.60 -12.44
N GLU A 151 4.23 1.44 -13.03
CA GLU A 151 3.39 2.41 -12.32
C GLU A 151 1.89 2.12 -12.46
N ASP A 152 1.54 0.99 -13.08
CA ASP A 152 0.17 0.52 -13.31
C ASP A 152 -0.42 -0.23 -12.10
N ASP A 153 -1.69 -0.59 -12.18
CA ASP A 153 -2.43 -1.30 -11.12
C ASP A 153 -1.83 -2.69 -10.83
N ALA A 154 -1.35 -3.38 -11.86
CA ALA A 154 -0.75 -4.71 -11.73
C ALA A 154 0.58 -4.63 -10.97
N SER A 155 1.42 -3.65 -11.31
CA SER A 155 2.71 -3.40 -10.66
C SER A 155 2.53 -2.99 -9.19
N ALA A 156 1.58 -2.09 -8.89
CA ALA A 156 1.24 -1.70 -7.53
C ALA A 156 0.76 -2.91 -6.70
N THR A 157 -0.14 -3.72 -7.27
CA THR A 157 -0.67 -4.93 -6.63
C THR A 157 0.42 -5.97 -6.37
N LYS A 158 1.30 -6.20 -7.35
CA LYS A 158 2.44 -7.11 -7.24
C LYS A 158 3.38 -6.68 -6.12
N THR A 159 3.79 -5.41 -6.12
CA THR A 159 4.70 -4.86 -5.10
C THR A 159 4.14 -5.06 -3.69
N ILE A 160 2.89 -4.69 -3.43
CA ILE A 160 2.28 -4.86 -2.11
C ILE A 160 2.11 -6.34 -1.73
N SER A 161 1.78 -7.20 -2.70
CA SER A 161 1.71 -8.65 -2.49
C SER A 161 3.04 -9.24 -2.05
N GLU A 162 4.14 -8.84 -2.69
CA GLU A 162 5.50 -9.30 -2.39
C GLU A 162 5.97 -8.79 -1.02
N VAL A 163 5.71 -7.52 -0.70
CA VAL A 163 6.01 -6.95 0.63
C VAL A 163 5.31 -7.75 1.73
N TYR A 164 4.00 -7.99 1.61
CA TYR A 164 3.27 -8.75 2.63
C TYR A 164 3.77 -10.18 2.73
N GLN A 165 3.97 -10.85 1.61
CA GLN A 165 4.41 -12.24 1.59
C GLN A 165 5.78 -12.39 2.25
N ALA A 166 6.75 -11.55 1.87
CA ALA A 166 8.11 -11.60 2.42
C ALA A 166 8.12 -11.39 3.94
N GLY A 167 7.32 -10.43 4.45
CA GLY A 167 7.19 -10.20 5.89
C GLY A 167 6.58 -11.39 6.62
N LEU A 168 5.47 -11.93 6.11
CA LEU A 168 4.77 -13.07 6.71
C LEU A 168 5.62 -14.35 6.71
N ASP A 169 6.33 -14.63 5.63
CA ASP A 169 7.20 -15.82 5.53
C ASP A 169 8.37 -15.73 6.50
N ASN A 170 8.99 -14.55 6.62
CA ASN A 170 10.07 -14.37 7.58
C ASN A 170 9.58 -14.42 9.02
N LEU A 171 8.42 -13.83 9.32
CA LEU A 171 7.78 -13.92 10.65
C LEU A 171 7.57 -15.38 11.05
N LYS A 172 7.00 -16.20 10.14
CA LYS A 172 6.83 -17.64 10.36
C LYS A 172 8.16 -18.31 10.64
N LYS A 173 9.17 -18.06 9.81
CA LYS A 173 10.51 -18.62 9.97
C LYS A 173 11.13 -18.26 11.32
N LEU A 174 10.97 -17.02 11.79
CA LEU A 174 11.53 -16.56 13.06
C LEU A 174 10.88 -17.21 14.27
N ILE A 175 9.56 -17.43 14.22
CA ILE A 175 8.80 -18.01 15.34
C ILE A 175 8.94 -19.54 15.39
N GLU A 176 8.99 -20.20 14.24
CA GLU A 176 9.08 -21.67 14.15
C GLU A 176 10.53 -22.20 14.17
N LYS A 177 11.55 -21.33 14.14
CA LYS A 177 12.92 -21.76 14.40
C LYS A 177 13.03 -22.29 15.83
N LYS A 178 13.39 -23.57 15.92
CA LYS A 178 13.82 -24.23 17.16
C LYS A 178 15.28 -23.93 17.42
#